data_a29a154a7804fe54cd943555c3cd21e6
#
_entry.id   a29a154a7804fe54cd943555c3cd21e6
#
_cell.length_a   1.000
_cell.length_b   1.000
_cell.length_c   1.000
_cell.angle_alpha   90.00
_cell.angle_beta   90.00
_cell.angle_gamma   90.00
#
_symmetry.space_group_name_H-M   'P 1'
#
loop_
_entity.id
_entity.type
_entity.pdbx_description
1 polymer ?
#
loop_
_entity_poly.entity_id
_entity_poly.type
_entity_poly.pdbx_seq_one_letter_code
_entity_poly.pdbx_strand_id
1 'polypeptide(L)'
;MSITFHPDGRIDGLNRSSMPTGSLINFVSAKKLGTQSTDSTTFIDITDLSCTITPTTSNSKIYIAGSMNVNKENYTAIFRLMRDSTEIALPSGTGGVNHIMTVYTANNNGAWRATFQWDDTPGDTNPHTYKLQMRTDGGSDPTVHIGGHHDNSSSYS
;
A
#
# COMPACT_ATOMS: atom_id res chain seq x y z
N MET A 1 15.50 35.57 -6.91
CA MET A 1 14.42 34.80 -7.54
C MET A 1 13.12 35.52 -7.19
N SER A 2 12.27 35.87 -8.17
CA SER A 2 11.04 36.59 -7.91
C SER A 2 9.86 35.58 -7.91
N ILE A 3 9.01 35.67 -6.92
CA ILE A 3 7.75 34.92 -6.88
C ILE A 3 6.67 35.83 -7.45
N THR A 4 5.96 35.37 -8.46
CA THR A 4 4.88 36.12 -9.11
C THR A 4 3.54 35.45 -8.82
N PHE A 5 2.61 36.19 -8.25
CA PHE A 5 1.22 35.76 -8.03
C PHE A 5 0.35 36.25 -9.19
N HIS A 6 -0.34 35.35 -9.83
CA HIS A 6 -1.25 35.66 -10.93
C HIS A 6 -2.70 35.78 -10.44
N PRO A 7 -3.53 36.63 -11.08
CA PRO A 7 -4.94 36.78 -10.71
C PRO A 7 -5.77 35.48 -10.86
N ASP A 8 -5.30 34.52 -11.65
CA ASP A 8 -5.91 33.21 -11.86
C ASP A 8 -5.53 32.19 -10.77
N GLY A 9 -4.79 32.61 -9.73
CA GLY A 9 -4.32 31.78 -8.64
C GLY A 9 -3.02 31.00 -8.93
N ARG A 10 -2.43 31.19 -10.11
CA ARG A 10 -1.13 30.59 -10.45
C ARG A 10 0.02 31.33 -9.74
N ILE A 11 1.01 30.60 -9.30
CA ILE A 11 2.21 31.14 -8.66
C ILE A 11 3.43 30.67 -9.48
N ASP A 12 4.15 31.62 -10.07
CA ASP A 12 5.41 31.34 -10.76
C ASP A 12 6.61 31.64 -9.84
N GLY A 13 7.72 30.99 -10.09
CA GLY A 13 8.97 31.17 -9.34
C GLY A 13 9.08 30.34 -8.06
N LEU A 14 8.04 29.59 -7.66
CA LEU A 14 8.18 28.53 -6.67
C LEU A 14 8.85 27.32 -7.34
N ASN A 15 10.07 27.08 -6.96
CA ASN A 15 10.73 25.83 -7.29
C ASN A 15 10.89 24.98 -6.02
N ARG A 16 11.18 23.70 -6.20
CA ARG A 16 11.31 22.76 -5.07
C ARG A 16 12.40 23.13 -4.07
N SER A 17 13.44 23.84 -4.52
CA SER A 17 14.53 24.31 -3.64
C SER A 17 14.12 25.46 -2.74
N SER A 18 13.02 26.14 -3.03
CA SER A 18 12.46 27.20 -2.19
C SER A 18 11.42 26.70 -1.17
N MET A 19 11.08 25.44 -1.20
CA MET A 19 10.15 24.86 -0.22
C MET A 19 10.88 24.61 1.11
N PRO A 20 10.22 24.88 2.26
CA PRO A 20 10.79 24.55 3.57
C PRO A 20 11.14 23.06 3.69
N THR A 21 12.18 22.76 4.46
CA THR A 21 12.52 21.38 4.80
C THR A 21 11.31 20.67 5.43
N GLY A 22 11.01 19.48 4.93
CA GLY A 22 9.84 18.71 5.38
C GLY A 22 8.54 18.97 4.60
N SER A 23 8.58 19.84 3.59
CA SER A 23 7.42 20.06 2.71
C SER A 23 7.08 18.80 1.93
N LEU A 24 5.76 18.48 1.81
CA LEU A 24 5.26 17.49 0.90
C LEU A 24 5.33 18.04 -0.52
N ILE A 25 6.19 17.44 -1.36
CA ILE A 25 6.48 17.94 -2.71
C ILE A 25 5.67 17.25 -3.78
N ASN A 26 5.34 15.97 -3.56
CA ASN A 26 4.59 15.16 -4.52
C ASN A 26 3.67 14.20 -3.76
N PHE A 27 2.52 13.92 -4.34
CA PHE A 27 1.53 12.99 -3.79
C PHE A 27 0.91 12.17 -4.91
N VAL A 28 0.81 10.86 -4.72
CA VAL A 28 0.10 9.94 -5.60
C VAL A 28 -0.77 9.03 -4.75
N SER A 29 -1.87 8.57 -5.32
CA SER A 29 -2.77 7.66 -4.60
C SER A 29 -3.31 6.58 -5.52
N ALA A 30 -3.63 5.43 -4.95
CA ALA A 30 -4.32 4.33 -5.61
C ALA A 30 -5.53 3.91 -4.79
N LYS A 31 -6.57 3.46 -5.45
CA LYS A 31 -7.81 3.03 -4.81
C LYS A 31 -8.31 1.74 -5.44
N LYS A 32 -8.55 0.73 -4.62
CA LYS A 32 -9.22 -0.49 -5.07
C LYS A 32 -10.71 -0.24 -5.19
N LEU A 33 -11.26 -0.47 -6.39
CA LEU A 33 -12.68 -0.26 -6.72
C LEU A 33 -13.44 -1.57 -6.81
N GLY A 34 -13.03 -2.65 -6.48
CA GLY A 34 -13.74 -3.92 -6.55
C GLY A 34 -13.21 -4.91 -5.54
N THR A 35 -13.80 -6.08 -5.54
CA THR A 35 -13.34 -7.20 -4.73
C THR A 35 -12.22 -7.95 -5.44
N GLN A 36 -11.35 -8.59 -4.68
CA GLN A 36 -10.38 -9.55 -5.18
C GLN A 36 -10.17 -10.63 -4.14
N SER A 37 -10.02 -11.86 -4.59
CA SER A 37 -9.73 -12.98 -3.70
C SER A 37 -8.56 -13.81 -4.22
N THR A 38 -7.93 -14.57 -3.31
CA THR A 38 -6.89 -15.53 -3.65
C THR A 38 -6.84 -16.64 -2.61
N ASP A 39 -6.60 -17.85 -3.08
CA ASP A 39 -6.25 -19.04 -2.30
C ASP A 39 -4.76 -19.42 -2.46
N SER A 40 -4.01 -18.60 -3.20
CA SER A 40 -2.61 -18.83 -3.50
C SER A 40 -1.73 -18.67 -2.27
N THR A 41 -0.84 -19.62 -2.06
CA THR A 41 0.27 -19.51 -1.10
C THR A 41 1.46 -18.74 -1.67
N THR A 42 1.42 -18.39 -2.95
CA THR A 42 2.39 -17.49 -3.61
C THR A 42 1.82 -16.09 -3.68
N PHE A 43 2.65 -15.08 -3.44
CA PHE A 43 2.23 -13.68 -3.52
C PHE A 43 1.72 -13.29 -4.90
N ILE A 44 0.55 -12.68 -4.95
CA ILE A 44 -0.04 -12.07 -6.14
C ILE A 44 -0.27 -10.58 -5.94
N ASP A 45 -0.23 -9.82 -7.01
CA ASP A 45 -0.53 -8.37 -6.96
C ASP A 45 -1.98 -8.14 -6.57
N ILE A 46 -2.22 -7.17 -5.69
CA ILE A 46 -3.55 -6.64 -5.46
C ILE A 46 -3.83 -5.61 -6.57
N THR A 47 -4.75 -5.95 -7.47
CA THR A 47 -5.11 -5.07 -8.59
C THR A 47 -5.56 -3.69 -8.11
N ASP A 48 -5.24 -2.65 -8.86
CA ASP A 48 -5.54 -1.24 -8.58
C ASP A 48 -4.78 -0.64 -7.38
N LEU A 49 -4.06 -1.42 -6.58
CA LEU A 49 -3.25 -0.92 -5.48
C LEU A 49 -1.77 -0.81 -5.87
N SER A 50 -1.51 0.02 -6.87
CA SER A 50 -0.16 0.42 -7.25
C SER A 50 -0.09 1.91 -7.58
N CYS A 51 1.01 2.56 -7.22
CA CYS A 51 1.29 3.95 -7.51
C CYS A 51 2.72 4.10 -8.00
N THR A 52 2.94 4.95 -9.01
CA THR A 52 4.28 5.32 -9.43
C THR A 52 4.59 6.74 -9.00
N ILE A 53 5.72 6.94 -8.33
CA ILE A 53 6.21 8.23 -7.90
C ILE A 53 7.68 8.40 -8.31
N THR A 54 8.04 9.62 -8.71
CA THR A 54 9.42 9.96 -9.07
C THR A 54 10.01 10.83 -7.95
N PRO A 55 11.05 10.34 -7.25
CA PRO A 55 11.75 11.13 -6.24
C PRO A 55 12.42 12.35 -6.87
N THR A 56 12.51 13.42 -6.11
CA THR A 56 13.10 14.68 -6.62
C THR A 56 14.60 14.77 -6.38
N THR A 57 15.08 14.00 -5.42
CA THR A 57 16.50 13.85 -5.07
C THR A 57 16.74 12.43 -4.59
N SER A 58 17.99 11.99 -4.61
CA SER A 58 18.38 10.67 -4.08
C SER A 58 18.12 10.52 -2.57
N ASN A 59 17.98 11.60 -1.84
CA ASN A 59 17.66 11.60 -0.40
C ASN A 59 16.17 11.79 -0.12
N SER A 60 15.32 11.81 -1.15
CA SER A 60 13.87 11.93 -0.97
C SER A 60 13.33 10.77 -0.14
N LYS A 61 12.48 11.08 0.82
CA LYS A 61 11.70 10.10 1.58
C LYS A 61 10.32 9.93 0.96
N ILE A 62 9.90 8.71 0.79
CA ILE A 62 8.57 8.33 0.30
C ILE A 62 7.82 7.75 1.48
N TYR A 63 6.79 8.47 1.94
CA TYR A 63 5.88 7.96 2.97
C TYR A 63 4.73 7.22 2.30
N ILE A 64 4.55 5.95 2.65
CA ILE A 64 3.53 5.07 2.13
C ILE A 64 2.58 4.72 3.25
N ALA A 65 1.30 4.98 3.08
CA ALA A 65 0.29 4.59 4.03
C ALA A 65 -0.96 4.11 3.31
N GLY A 66 -1.66 3.18 3.93
CA GLY A 66 -2.89 2.66 3.35
C GLY A 66 -3.77 1.92 4.35
N SER A 67 -4.99 1.67 3.92
CA SER A 67 -5.93 0.82 4.66
C SER A 67 -6.79 0.04 3.67
N MET A 68 -7.15 -1.18 4.05
CA MET A 68 -8.05 -2.03 3.28
C MET A 68 -8.91 -2.89 4.19
N ASN A 69 -10.06 -3.31 3.69
CA ASN A 69 -10.85 -4.34 4.34
C ASN A 69 -10.35 -5.70 3.87
N VAL A 70 -10.02 -6.54 4.83
CA VAL A 70 -9.56 -7.92 4.61
C VAL A 70 -10.57 -8.85 5.27
N ASN A 71 -11.03 -9.82 4.52
CA ASN A 71 -11.84 -10.91 5.04
C ASN A 71 -11.14 -12.23 4.79
N LYS A 72 -11.09 -13.07 5.78
CA LYS A 72 -10.60 -14.44 5.69
C LYS A 72 -11.31 -15.31 6.72
N GLU A 73 -11.71 -16.47 6.30
CA GLU A 73 -12.22 -17.53 7.17
C GLU A 73 -11.06 -18.40 7.58
N ASN A 74 -10.76 -18.47 8.86
CA ASN A 74 -9.63 -19.22 9.41
C ASN A 74 -8.26 -18.98 8.75
N TYR A 75 -7.17 -19.01 9.53
CA TYR A 75 -5.78 -18.85 9.05
C TYR A 75 -5.35 -17.40 8.75
N THR A 76 -4.23 -17.26 8.10
CA THR A 76 -3.49 -16.00 7.99
C THR A 76 -3.53 -15.44 6.57
N ALA A 77 -3.95 -14.19 6.43
CA ALA A 77 -3.72 -13.39 5.25
C ALA A 77 -2.41 -12.61 5.43
N ILE A 78 -1.52 -12.71 4.47
CA ILE A 78 -0.18 -12.12 4.52
C ILE A 78 -0.03 -11.13 3.37
N PHE A 79 0.48 -9.94 3.70
CA PHE A 79 0.66 -8.84 2.76
C PHE A 79 2.09 -8.35 2.77
N ARG A 80 2.61 -8.02 1.59
CA ARG A 80 3.91 -7.38 1.46
C ARG A 80 3.84 -6.13 0.60
N LEU A 81 4.73 -5.19 0.91
CA LEU A 81 4.91 -3.97 0.15
C LEU A 81 6.12 -4.13 -0.78
N MET A 82 5.91 -3.84 -2.05
CA MET A 82 6.93 -3.92 -3.07
C MET A 82 7.28 -2.51 -3.57
N ARG A 83 8.56 -2.26 -3.79
CA ARG A 83 9.06 -1.22 -4.67
C ARG A 83 9.62 -1.89 -5.91
N ASP A 84 8.99 -1.67 -7.05
CA ASP A 84 9.31 -2.35 -8.31
C ASP A 84 9.29 -3.90 -8.15
N SER A 85 10.42 -4.55 -8.21
CA SER A 85 10.59 -5.99 -7.97
C SER A 85 11.13 -6.34 -6.58
N THR A 86 11.43 -5.33 -5.75
CA THR A 86 12.05 -5.52 -4.43
C THR A 86 11.01 -5.44 -3.34
N GLU A 87 10.94 -6.43 -2.46
CA GLU A 87 10.17 -6.34 -1.23
C GLU A 87 10.84 -5.36 -0.27
N ILE A 88 10.06 -4.40 0.22
CA ILE A 88 10.45 -3.42 1.22
C ILE A 88 9.59 -3.61 2.48
N ALA A 89 9.79 -2.80 3.50
CA ALA A 89 9.05 -2.90 4.75
C ALA A 89 9.21 -4.27 5.43
N LEU A 90 10.44 -4.76 5.43
CA LEU A 90 10.83 -5.95 6.16
C LEU A 90 11.23 -5.56 7.59
N PRO A 91 10.41 -5.85 8.62
CA PRO A 91 10.82 -5.61 10.00
C PRO A 91 12.07 -6.45 10.31
N SER A 92 13.08 -5.83 10.89
CA SER A 92 14.28 -6.50 11.33
C SER A 92 13.98 -7.30 12.60
N GLY A 93 14.03 -8.63 12.52
CA GLY A 93 13.82 -9.51 13.67
C GLY A 93 13.93 -10.98 13.32
N THR A 94 14.25 -11.80 14.30
CA THR A 94 14.46 -13.27 14.16
C THR A 94 13.17 -14.09 14.22
N GLY A 95 12.02 -13.49 14.16
CA GLY A 95 10.72 -14.12 14.37
C GLY A 95 9.86 -14.24 13.12
N GLY A 96 10.30 -14.89 12.07
CA GLY A 96 9.49 -15.60 11.06
C GLY A 96 8.38 -14.86 10.28
N VAL A 97 8.02 -13.61 10.57
CA VAL A 97 6.96 -12.87 9.88
C VAL A 97 7.50 -11.51 9.40
N ASN A 98 8.18 -11.54 8.27
CA ASN A 98 8.87 -10.38 7.71
C ASN A 98 8.01 -9.69 6.63
N HIS A 99 6.75 -9.34 6.96
CA HIS A 99 5.84 -8.70 6.00
C HIS A 99 5.23 -7.47 6.64
N ILE A 100 4.84 -6.50 5.82
CA ILE A 100 4.29 -5.23 6.32
C ILE A 100 3.01 -5.43 7.14
N MET A 101 2.26 -6.49 6.86
CA MET A 101 0.99 -6.73 7.53
C MET A 101 0.62 -8.21 7.47
N THR A 102 0.11 -8.69 8.58
CA THR A 102 -0.46 -10.04 8.71
C THR A 102 -1.79 -9.93 9.43
N VAL A 103 -2.82 -10.54 8.88
CA VAL A 103 -4.15 -10.62 9.49
C VAL A 103 -4.47 -12.07 9.77
N TYR A 104 -4.59 -12.41 11.05
CA TYR A 104 -5.02 -13.73 11.50
C TYR A 104 -6.48 -13.70 11.95
N THR A 105 -7.27 -14.62 11.46
CA THR A 105 -8.67 -14.79 11.88
C THR A 105 -8.88 -16.21 12.37
N ALA A 106 -9.39 -16.36 13.58
CA ALA A 106 -9.78 -17.64 14.16
C ALA A 106 -11.30 -17.75 14.15
N ASN A 107 -11.84 -18.66 13.37
CA ASN A 107 -13.24 -19.11 13.41
C ASN A 107 -14.34 -18.04 13.26
N ASN A 108 -14.10 -16.95 12.54
CA ASN A 108 -15.11 -15.91 12.35
C ASN A 108 -15.07 -15.34 10.93
N ASN A 109 -16.19 -15.33 10.24
CA ASN A 109 -16.44 -14.64 8.98
C ASN A 109 -16.44 -13.11 9.17
N GLY A 110 -15.36 -12.55 9.70
CA GLY A 110 -15.24 -11.14 10.01
C GLY A 110 -14.47 -10.36 8.95
N ALA A 111 -14.96 -9.17 8.62
CA ALA A 111 -14.17 -8.21 7.86
C ALA A 111 -13.31 -7.38 8.83
N TRP A 112 -12.03 -7.34 8.59
CA TRP A 112 -11.07 -6.59 9.39
C TRP A 112 -10.53 -5.42 8.59
N ARG A 113 -10.47 -4.25 9.22
CA ARG A 113 -9.77 -3.12 8.62
C ARG A 113 -8.29 -3.21 8.96
N ALA A 114 -7.50 -3.51 7.95
CA ALA A 114 -6.06 -3.57 8.06
C ALA A 114 -5.45 -2.24 7.61
N THR A 115 -4.50 -1.72 8.38
CA THR A 115 -3.78 -0.47 8.09
C THR A 115 -2.28 -0.72 8.12
N PHE A 116 -1.56 0.01 7.28
CA PHE A 116 -0.10 -0.04 7.26
C PHE A 116 0.47 1.34 6.98
N GLN A 117 1.70 1.53 7.37
CA GLN A 117 2.51 2.69 7.03
C GLN A 117 3.99 2.29 6.96
N TRP A 118 4.73 2.94 6.08
CA TRP A 118 6.15 2.74 5.89
C TRP A 118 6.80 3.98 5.30
N ASP A 119 8.07 4.20 5.60
CA ASP A 119 8.89 5.18 4.92
C ASP A 119 10.03 4.49 4.19
N ASP A 120 10.26 4.91 2.95
CA ASP A 120 11.27 4.38 2.07
C ASP A 120 12.17 5.49 1.54
N THR A 121 13.41 5.17 1.27
CA THR A 121 14.38 6.06 0.62
C THR A 121 14.96 5.31 -0.57
N PRO A 122 14.45 5.53 -1.78
CA PRO A 122 14.88 4.80 -2.97
C PRO A 122 16.37 4.93 -3.30
N GLY A 123 16.96 6.07 -2.99
CA GLY A 123 18.38 6.33 -3.22
C GLY A 123 18.72 6.93 -4.58
N ASP A 124 17.71 7.15 -5.44
CA ASP A 124 17.86 7.71 -6.77
C ASP A 124 16.67 8.60 -7.16
N THR A 125 16.63 9.05 -8.41
CA THR A 125 15.59 9.94 -8.96
C THR A 125 14.80 9.29 -10.10
N ASN A 126 14.84 7.95 -10.22
CA ASN A 126 14.04 7.24 -11.21
C ASN A 126 12.58 7.09 -10.74
N PRO A 127 11.63 6.89 -11.65
CA PRO A 127 10.29 6.50 -11.26
C PRO A 127 10.28 5.14 -10.58
N HIS A 128 9.63 5.03 -9.41
CA HIS A 128 9.44 3.77 -8.69
C HIS A 128 7.97 3.46 -8.55
N THR A 129 7.60 2.21 -8.78
CA THR A 129 6.24 1.70 -8.59
C THR A 129 6.13 0.97 -7.26
N TYR A 130 5.28 1.48 -6.39
CA TYR A 130 4.92 0.88 -5.12
C TYR A 130 3.63 0.11 -5.27
N LYS A 131 3.59 -1.13 -4.82
CA LYS A 131 2.41 -1.99 -4.89
C LYS A 131 2.30 -2.92 -3.70
N LEU A 132 1.06 -3.31 -3.38
CA LEU A 132 0.79 -4.36 -2.41
C LEU A 132 0.57 -5.69 -3.10
N GLN A 133 1.08 -6.74 -2.48
CA GLN A 133 0.82 -8.12 -2.83
C GLN A 133 0.19 -8.85 -1.64
N MET A 134 -0.58 -9.90 -1.93
CA MET A 134 -1.21 -10.74 -0.93
C MET A 134 -1.01 -12.21 -1.23
N ARG A 135 -1.05 -13.02 -0.18
CA ARG A 135 -1.14 -14.49 -0.23
C ARG A 135 -1.86 -15.02 1.01
N THR A 136 -2.24 -16.27 0.98
CA THR A 136 -2.63 -17.02 2.17
C THR A 136 -1.44 -17.81 2.72
N ASP A 137 -1.51 -18.26 3.96
CA ASP A 137 -0.62 -19.28 4.53
C ASP A 137 -1.10 -20.72 4.25
N GLY A 138 -2.22 -20.88 3.54
CA GLY A 138 -2.85 -22.17 3.26
C GLY A 138 -3.96 -22.51 4.25
N GLY A 139 -4.22 -23.79 4.44
CA GLY A 139 -5.23 -24.30 5.35
C GLY A 139 -6.46 -24.91 4.66
N SER A 140 -7.51 -25.24 5.41
CA SER A 140 -8.71 -25.91 4.87
C SER A 140 -9.67 -24.97 4.13
N ASP A 141 -9.63 -23.69 4.43
CA ASP A 141 -10.30 -22.63 3.67
C ASP A 141 -9.31 -21.47 3.46
N PRO A 142 -8.49 -21.58 2.42
CA PRO A 142 -7.34 -20.68 2.26
C PRO A 142 -7.69 -19.31 1.70
N THR A 143 -8.94 -19.03 1.29
CA THR A 143 -9.26 -17.85 0.50
C THR A 143 -9.18 -16.57 1.31
N VAL A 144 -8.38 -15.61 0.84
CA VAL A 144 -8.31 -14.22 1.32
C VAL A 144 -9.14 -13.34 0.41
N HIS A 145 -10.00 -12.50 0.97
CA HIS A 145 -10.83 -11.54 0.24
C HIS A 145 -10.43 -10.09 0.60
N ILE A 146 -10.32 -9.23 -0.41
CA ILE A 146 -10.09 -7.80 -0.27
C ILE A 146 -11.28 -7.05 -0.82
N GLY A 147 -11.76 -6.04 -0.09
CA GLY A 147 -12.81 -5.12 -0.53
C GLY A 147 -14.23 -5.68 -0.50
N GLY A 148 -14.44 -6.90 0.00
CA GLY A 148 -15.75 -7.55 0.08
C GLY A 148 -15.91 -8.40 1.33
N HIS A 149 -17.11 -8.95 1.54
CA HIS A 149 -17.41 -9.94 2.55
C HIS A 149 -17.27 -11.35 1.94
N HIS A 150 -16.92 -12.34 2.75
CA HIS A 150 -16.77 -13.74 2.35
C HIS A 150 -18.07 -14.30 1.74
N ASP A 151 -19.18 -14.02 2.37
CA ASP A 151 -20.48 -14.38 1.83
C ASP A 151 -20.88 -13.34 0.78
N ASN A 152 -20.69 -13.67 -0.49
CA ASN A 152 -21.23 -12.89 -1.61
C ASN A 152 -22.78 -12.92 -1.64
N SER A 153 -23.40 -13.21 -0.49
CA SER A 153 -24.84 -13.16 -0.30
C SER A 153 -25.24 -11.68 -0.19
N SER A 154 -25.88 -11.19 -1.24
CA SER A 154 -26.57 -9.92 -1.36
C SER A 154 -27.73 -9.72 -0.37
N SER A 155 -27.62 -10.21 0.85
CA SER A 155 -28.69 -10.17 1.84
C SER A 155 -28.35 -9.28 3.03
N TYR A 156 -28.07 -8.00 2.75
CA TYR A 156 -28.38 -6.92 3.67
C TYR A 156 -29.33 -5.97 2.95
N SER A 157 -30.60 -6.31 2.95
CA SER A 157 -31.71 -5.39 2.71
C SER A 157 -31.98 -4.60 3.97
#